data_5d1f646eab9e899627362b76302adf6e
#
_entry.id   5d1f646eab9e899627362b76302adf6e
#
_cell.length_a   1.000
_cell.length_b   1.000
_cell.length_c   1.000
_cell.angle_alpha   90.00
_cell.angle_beta   90.00
_cell.angle_gamma   90.00
#
_symmetry.space_group_name_H-M   'P 1'
#
loop_
_entity.id
_entity.type
_entity.pdbx_description
1 polymer ?
#
loop_
_entity_poly.entity_id
_entity_poly.type
_entity_poly.pdbx_seq_one_letter_code
_entity_poly.pdbx_strand_id
1 'polypeptide(L)'
;MGLIFHYKIERIVIVPFGALTVFNKRINEYFIKDLIITIAGPLNQILLIPFLEDNKLNILLLFFNLLPIIPLDGSKILNLILNLIFPYRLSYKITFYISIILILLFFKFNLTIIILIIIYIINNIKYIKNINFFFNKFLFERYLYGIKYIRARTIFGYKLKNIKRFHNNDFLIKNKIFNETEILSDLFDNKRVLW
;
A
#
# COMPACT_ATOMS: atom_id res chain seq x y z
N MET A 1 15.00 -1.28 10.91
CA MET A 1 14.98 -1.10 9.43
C MET A 1 14.52 0.29 8.99
N GLY A 2 13.35 0.83 9.39
CA GLY A 2 12.96 2.19 8.98
C GLY A 2 13.98 3.27 9.36
N LEU A 3 14.59 3.18 10.52
CA LEU A 3 15.64 4.09 10.97
C LEU A 3 16.95 3.97 10.15
N ILE A 4 17.28 2.79 9.65
CA ILE A 4 18.44 2.58 8.76
C ILE A 4 18.28 3.36 7.45
N PHE A 5 17.05 3.53 6.97
CA PHE A 5 16.74 4.35 5.81
C PHE A 5 16.46 5.83 6.15
N HIS A 6 16.81 6.25 7.38
CA HIS A 6 16.64 7.63 7.87
C HIS A 6 15.18 8.14 7.85
N TYR A 7 14.18 7.25 7.93
CA TYR A 7 12.79 7.66 8.07
C TYR A 7 12.50 8.05 9.51
N LYS A 8 11.93 9.25 9.68
CA LYS A 8 11.45 9.71 10.99
C LYS A 8 10.19 8.94 11.37
N ILE A 9 10.12 8.49 12.62
CA ILE A 9 8.91 7.93 13.19
C ILE A 9 7.95 9.09 13.42
N GLU A 10 6.77 9.04 12.80
CA GLU A 10 5.73 10.03 12.97
C GLU A 10 4.93 9.75 14.24
N ARG A 11 4.51 8.49 14.39
CA ARG A 11 3.77 8.02 15.58
C ARG A 11 3.82 6.50 15.69
N ILE A 12 3.61 6.02 16.91
CA ILE A 12 3.40 4.59 17.20
C ILE A 12 1.96 4.46 17.67
N VAL A 13 1.20 3.60 17.01
CA VAL A 13 -0.21 3.32 17.34
C VAL A 13 -0.29 1.91 17.92
N ILE A 14 -0.71 1.81 19.17
CA ILE A 14 -0.95 0.53 19.81
C ILE A 14 -2.32 0.03 19.35
N VAL A 15 -2.37 -1.18 18.83
CA VAL A 15 -3.58 -1.88 18.40
C VAL A 15 -3.70 -3.20 19.15
N PRO A 16 -4.89 -3.80 19.28
CA PRO A 16 -5.08 -5.04 20.06
C PRO A 16 -4.16 -6.19 19.66
N PHE A 17 -3.66 -6.19 18.45
CA PHE A 17 -2.81 -7.26 17.88
C PHE A 17 -1.34 -6.84 17.73
N GLY A 18 -0.88 -5.76 18.40
CA GLY A 18 0.50 -5.30 18.35
C GLY A 18 0.66 -3.79 18.27
N ALA A 19 1.81 -3.31 17.80
CA ALA A 19 2.11 -1.92 17.61
C ALA A 19 2.38 -1.60 16.14
N LEU A 20 1.71 -0.58 15.60
CA LEU A 20 1.94 -0.07 14.25
C LEU A 20 2.82 1.17 14.31
N THR A 21 4.02 1.08 13.73
CA THR A 21 4.90 2.24 13.58
C THR A 21 4.58 2.94 12.26
N VAL A 22 4.19 4.20 12.34
CA VAL A 22 3.95 5.06 11.19
C VAL A 22 5.21 5.87 10.92
N PHE A 23 5.80 5.67 9.76
CA PHE A 23 6.96 6.42 9.31
C PHE A 23 6.55 7.58 8.40
N ASN A 24 7.22 8.72 8.55
CA ASN A 24 7.12 9.81 7.58
C ASN A 24 7.93 9.43 6.33
N LYS A 25 7.33 8.63 5.45
CA LYS A 25 7.94 8.20 4.19
C LYS A 25 7.12 8.63 2.99
N ARG A 26 7.78 8.76 1.85
CA ARG A 26 7.12 9.03 0.57
C ARG A 26 6.34 7.80 0.10
N ILE A 27 5.23 8.02 -0.59
CA ILE A 27 4.48 6.93 -1.24
C ILE A 27 5.30 6.36 -2.40
N ASN A 28 6.06 7.21 -3.10
CA ASN A 28 6.84 6.86 -4.29
C ASN A 28 8.28 6.42 -3.97
N GLU A 29 8.47 5.62 -2.92
CA GLU A 29 9.77 4.99 -2.65
C GLU A 29 10.09 3.86 -3.65
N TYR A 30 11.38 3.48 -3.73
CA TYR A 30 11.80 2.33 -4.53
C TYR A 30 11.24 1.03 -3.95
N PHE A 31 10.85 0.10 -4.84
CA PHE A 31 10.25 -1.18 -4.47
C PHE A 31 11.04 -1.94 -3.40
N ILE A 32 12.37 -2.04 -3.57
CA ILE A 32 13.25 -2.78 -2.63
C ILE A 32 13.20 -2.18 -1.23
N LYS A 33 13.24 -0.85 -1.11
CA LYS A 33 13.17 -0.17 0.19
C LYS A 33 11.85 -0.47 0.90
N ASP A 34 10.74 -0.36 0.19
CA ASP A 34 9.43 -0.66 0.73
C ASP A 34 9.29 -2.13 1.13
N LEU A 35 9.82 -3.04 0.32
CA LEU A 35 9.80 -4.47 0.58
C LEU A 35 10.57 -4.80 1.87
N ILE A 36 11.80 -4.28 2.01
CA ILE A 36 12.63 -4.50 3.21
C ILE A 36 11.92 -4.00 4.47
N ILE A 37 11.32 -2.80 4.42
CA ILE A 37 10.62 -2.23 5.57
C ILE A 37 9.39 -3.08 5.94
N THR A 38 8.65 -3.54 4.93
CA THR A 38 7.42 -4.30 5.15
C THR A 38 7.70 -5.70 5.69
N ILE A 39 8.76 -6.36 5.19
CA ILE A 39 9.14 -7.70 5.64
C ILE A 39 9.88 -7.66 7.00
N ALA A 40 10.43 -6.52 7.40
CA ALA A 40 11.19 -6.40 8.65
C ALA A 40 10.37 -6.79 9.88
N GLY A 41 9.06 -6.53 9.90
CA GLY A 41 8.16 -6.95 11.00
C GLY A 41 8.13 -8.48 11.14
N PRO A 42 7.65 -9.21 10.13
CA PRO A 42 7.66 -10.67 10.12
C PRO A 42 9.05 -11.30 10.36
N LEU A 43 10.11 -10.74 9.76
CA LEU A 43 11.47 -11.25 9.97
C LEU A 43 11.93 -11.11 11.42
N ASN A 44 11.69 -9.96 12.06
CA ASN A 44 12.02 -9.79 13.47
C ASN A 44 11.24 -10.77 14.35
N GLN A 45 9.99 -11.05 14.03
CA GLN A 45 9.18 -12.04 14.75
C GLN A 45 9.80 -13.46 14.60
N ILE A 46 10.21 -13.85 13.40
CA ILE A 46 10.89 -15.13 13.16
C ILE A 46 12.16 -15.24 13.99
N LEU A 47 12.99 -14.19 14.03
CA LEU A 47 14.24 -14.17 14.79
C LEU A 47 14.02 -14.25 16.30
N LEU A 48 12.87 -13.79 16.81
CA LEU A 48 12.54 -13.82 18.22
C LEU A 48 11.91 -15.15 18.68
N ILE A 49 11.33 -15.94 17.77
CA ILE A 49 10.66 -17.21 18.10
C ILE A 49 11.52 -18.11 19.00
N PRO A 50 12.84 -18.36 18.75
CA PRO A 50 13.65 -19.24 19.57
C PRO A 50 13.84 -18.77 21.03
N PHE A 51 13.62 -17.47 21.28
CA PHE A 51 13.82 -16.85 22.60
C PHE A 51 12.53 -16.69 23.40
N LEU A 52 11.39 -17.10 22.83
CA LEU A 52 10.08 -16.95 23.44
C LEU A 52 9.61 -18.29 24.03
N GLU A 53 8.97 -18.26 25.19
CA GLU A 53 8.52 -19.46 25.92
C GLU A 53 7.44 -20.24 25.16
N ASP A 54 6.51 -19.54 24.49
CA ASP A 54 5.42 -20.14 23.72
C ASP A 54 5.64 -20.04 22.22
N ASN A 55 6.42 -20.95 21.67
CA ASN A 55 6.72 -21.01 20.25
C ASN A 55 5.48 -21.24 19.37
N LYS A 56 4.49 -22.02 19.86
CA LYS A 56 3.28 -22.32 19.05
C LYS A 56 2.42 -21.09 18.83
N LEU A 57 2.17 -20.31 19.90
CA LEU A 57 1.42 -19.05 19.78
C LEU A 57 2.15 -18.03 18.90
N ASN A 58 3.46 -17.92 19.05
CA ASN A 58 4.25 -16.97 18.25
C ASN A 58 4.27 -17.34 16.76
N ILE A 59 4.34 -18.61 16.43
CA ILE A 59 4.22 -19.10 15.05
C ILE A 59 2.81 -18.83 14.51
N LEU A 60 1.77 -19.07 15.29
CA LEU A 60 0.39 -18.77 14.90
C LEU A 60 0.20 -17.28 14.62
N LEU A 61 0.71 -16.41 15.49
CA LEU A 61 0.68 -14.97 15.31
C LEU A 61 1.45 -14.52 14.06
N LEU A 62 2.59 -15.14 13.76
CA LEU A 62 3.34 -14.88 12.54
C LEU A 62 2.51 -15.20 11.29
N PHE A 63 1.91 -16.40 11.23
CA PHE A 63 1.03 -16.79 10.13
C PHE A 63 -0.17 -15.85 10.01
N PHE A 64 -0.76 -15.47 11.14
CA PHE A 64 -1.87 -14.51 11.15
C PHE A 64 -1.45 -13.16 10.56
N ASN A 65 -0.29 -12.62 10.95
CA ASN A 65 0.23 -11.35 10.42
C ASN A 65 0.57 -11.41 8.93
N LEU A 66 0.89 -12.60 8.41
CA LEU A 66 1.16 -12.79 6.98
C LEU A 66 -0.11 -12.96 6.13
N LEU A 67 -1.29 -13.06 6.73
CA LEU A 67 -2.53 -13.08 5.97
C LEU A 67 -2.72 -11.75 5.22
N PRO A 68 -3.15 -11.79 3.94
CA PRO A 68 -3.36 -10.59 3.15
C PRO A 68 -4.67 -9.86 3.53
N ILE A 69 -4.84 -9.61 4.82
CA ILE A 69 -5.98 -8.93 5.43
C ILE A 69 -5.54 -7.56 5.95
N ILE A 70 -6.17 -6.47 5.51
CA ILE A 70 -5.87 -5.13 6.02
C ILE A 70 -6.31 -5.06 7.50
N PRO A 71 -5.50 -4.57 8.45
CA PRO A 71 -4.23 -3.84 8.27
C PRO A 71 -2.95 -4.67 8.46
N LEU A 72 -3.00 -6.00 8.36
CA LEU A 72 -1.87 -6.90 8.63
C LEU A 72 -0.72 -6.72 7.62
N ASP A 73 0.46 -7.20 7.97
CA ASP A 73 1.66 -7.04 7.14
C ASP A 73 1.56 -7.81 5.82
N GLY A 74 0.88 -8.95 5.78
CA GLY A 74 0.58 -9.68 4.56
C GLY A 74 -0.18 -8.87 3.52
N SER A 75 -1.10 -7.99 3.94
CA SER A 75 -1.81 -7.09 3.02
C SER A 75 -0.89 -6.04 2.39
N LYS A 76 0.10 -5.55 3.14
CA LYS A 76 1.10 -4.59 2.64
C LYS A 76 2.01 -5.26 1.61
N ILE A 77 2.45 -6.50 1.89
CA ILE A 77 3.26 -7.30 0.96
C ILE A 77 2.47 -7.56 -0.33
N LEU A 78 1.22 -8.02 -0.21
CA LEU A 78 0.34 -8.23 -1.35
C LEU A 78 0.19 -6.95 -2.17
N ASN A 79 -0.08 -5.82 -1.53
CA ASN A 79 -0.23 -4.53 -2.22
C ASN A 79 1.04 -4.12 -2.96
N LEU A 80 2.24 -4.33 -2.39
CA LEU A 80 3.51 -4.07 -3.05
C LEU A 80 3.68 -4.91 -4.32
N ILE A 81 3.37 -6.20 -4.25
CA ILE A 81 3.44 -7.12 -5.40
C ILE A 81 2.44 -6.69 -6.48
N LEU A 82 1.20 -6.38 -6.10
CA LEU A 82 0.19 -5.93 -7.03
C LEU A 82 0.57 -4.61 -7.72
N ASN A 83 1.29 -3.72 -7.05
CA ASN A 83 1.78 -2.47 -7.63
C ASN A 83 2.87 -2.66 -8.71
N LEU A 84 3.51 -3.84 -8.79
CA LEU A 84 4.39 -4.18 -9.91
C LEU A 84 3.60 -4.49 -11.18
N ILE A 85 2.41 -5.09 -11.03
CA ILE A 85 1.61 -5.63 -12.14
C ILE A 85 0.53 -4.63 -12.55
N PHE A 86 -0.21 -4.11 -11.57
CA PHE A 86 -1.39 -3.28 -11.76
C PHE A 86 -1.12 -1.78 -11.51
N PRO A 87 -1.98 -0.87 -12.04
CA PRO A 87 -1.97 0.55 -11.69
C PRO A 87 -2.15 0.74 -10.18
N TYR A 88 -1.53 1.79 -9.63
CA TYR A 88 -1.54 2.09 -8.20
C TYR A 88 -2.94 2.04 -7.56
N ARG A 89 -3.90 2.71 -8.18
CA ARG A 89 -5.29 2.77 -7.69
C ARG A 89 -5.98 1.40 -7.71
N LEU A 90 -5.72 0.61 -8.75
CA LEU A 90 -6.31 -0.73 -8.89
C LEU A 90 -5.73 -1.70 -7.88
N SER A 91 -4.41 -1.65 -7.63
CA SER A 91 -3.74 -2.48 -6.62
C SER A 91 -4.36 -2.31 -5.24
N TYR A 92 -4.65 -1.08 -4.83
CA TYR A 92 -5.34 -0.81 -3.55
C TYR A 92 -6.73 -1.43 -3.48
N LYS A 93 -7.51 -1.32 -4.57
CA LYS A 93 -8.86 -1.92 -4.64
C LYS A 93 -8.81 -3.43 -4.55
N ILE A 94 -7.90 -4.06 -5.32
CA ILE A 94 -7.74 -5.52 -5.32
C ILE A 94 -7.36 -6.01 -3.92
N THR A 95 -6.37 -5.37 -3.26
CA THR A 95 -5.98 -5.72 -1.90
C THR A 95 -7.16 -5.66 -0.94
N PHE A 96 -8.00 -4.63 -1.05
CA PHE A 96 -9.18 -4.47 -0.22
C PHE A 96 -10.20 -5.60 -0.45
N TYR A 97 -10.53 -5.91 -1.70
CA TYR A 97 -11.49 -6.98 -2.00
C TYR A 97 -10.99 -8.35 -1.56
N ILE A 98 -9.70 -8.66 -1.79
CA ILE A 98 -9.08 -9.90 -1.30
C ILE A 98 -9.19 -9.97 0.23
N SER A 99 -8.93 -8.88 0.93
CA SER A 99 -9.03 -8.80 2.38
C SER A 99 -10.45 -9.13 2.88
N ILE A 100 -11.49 -8.59 2.25
CA ILE A 100 -12.88 -8.89 2.60
C ILE A 100 -13.20 -10.37 2.36
N ILE A 101 -12.86 -10.89 1.18
CA ILE A 101 -13.13 -12.28 0.81
C ILE A 101 -12.48 -13.23 1.82
N LEU A 102 -11.22 -12.98 2.20
CA LEU A 102 -10.53 -13.82 3.17
C LEU A 102 -11.17 -13.78 4.56
N ILE A 103 -11.60 -12.61 5.01
CA ILE A 103 -12.32 -12.50 6.29
C ILE A 103 -13.58 -13.33 6.25
N LEU A 104 -14.37 -13.25 5.17
CA LEU A 104 -15.60 -14.03 5.03
C LEU A 104 -15.35 -15.54 4.97
N LEU A 105 -14.22 -15.98 4.40
CA LEU A 105 -13.87 -17.40 4.29
C LEU A 105 -13.33 -17.99 5.61
N PHE A 106 -12.50 -17.24 6.34
CA PHE A 106 -11.81 -17.77 7.51
C PHE A 106 -12.61 -17.70 8.80
N PHE A 107 -13.59 -16.82 8.90
CA PHE A 107 -14.34 -16.66 10.13
C PHE A 107 -15.67 -17.42 10.08
N LYS A 108 -15.82 -18.45 10.93
CA LYS A 108 -17.10 -19.09 11.19
C LYS A 108 -18.07 -18.08 11.81
N PHE A 109 -19.34 -18.14 11.40
CA PHE A 109 -20.37 -17.20 11.81
C PHE A 109 -20.80 -17.34 13.29
N ASN A 110 -20.02 -16.73 14.19
CA ASN A 110 -20.45 -16.45 15.56
C ASN A 110 -20.86 -14.97 15.68
N LEU A 111 -21.82 -14.67 16.54
CA LEU A 111 -22.34 -13.31 16.70
C LEU A 111 -21.25 -12.27 17.02
N THR A 112 -20.29 -12.62 17.87
CA THR A 112 -19.13 -11.78 18.22
C THR A 112 -18.25 -11.48 17.01
N ILE A 113 -18.05 -12.46 16.15
CA ILE A 113 -17.23 -12.33 14.93
C ILE A 113 -17.95 -11.47 13.90
N ILE A 114 -19.29 -11.60 13.78
CA ILE A 114 -20.10 -10.74 12.90
C ILE A 114 -19.94 -9.26 13.29
N ILE A 115 -20.00 -8.95 14.59
CA ILE A 115 -19.80 -7.58 15.08
C ILE A 115 -18.41 -7.05 14.73
N LEU A 116 -17.36 -7.86 14.93
CA LEU A 116 -15.98 -7.50 14.56
C LEU A 116 -15.81 -7.29 13.06
N ILE A 117 -16.46 -8.10 12.22
CA ILE A 117 -16.47 -7.94 10.76
C ILE A 117 -17.15 -6.63 10.38
N ILE A 118 -18.29 -6.30 10.99
CA ILE A 118 -19.00 -5.03 10.72
C ILE A 118 -18.11 -3.84 11.07
N ILE A 119 -17.48 -3.84 12.26
CA ILE A 119 -16.54 -2.79 12.67
C ILE A 119 -15.36 -2.70 11.69
N TYR A 120 -14.82 -3.84 11.27
CA TYR A 120 -13.76 -3.92 10.28
C TYR A 120 -14.19 -3.31 8.94
N ILE A 121 -15.36 -3.67 8.43
CA ILE A 121 -15.92 -3.14 7.17
C ILE A 121 -16.11 -1.63 7.27
N ILE A 122 -16.68 -1.12 8.37
CA ILE A 122 -16.89 0.32 8.59
C ILE A 122 -15.56 1.08 8.56
N ASN A 123 -14.53 0.56 9.23
CA ASN A 123 -13.21 1.18 9.23
C ASN A 123 -12.55 1.15 7.84
N ASN A 124 -12.77 0.09 7.08
CA ASN A 124 -12.21 -0.05 5.74
C ASN A 124 -13.01 0.69 4.65
N ILE A 125 -14.28 1.02 4.86
CA ILE A 125 -15.02 1.94 3.99
C ILE A 125 -14.34 3.33 4.00
N LYS A 126 -13.87 3.80 5.17
CA LYS A 126 -13.05 5.02 5.27
C LYS A 126 -11.77 4.90 4.44
N TYR A 127 -11.14 3.73 4.43
CA TYR A 127 -9.95 3.45 3.63
C TYR A 127 -10.23 3.57 2.13
N ILE A 128 -11.35 3.05 1.62
CA ILE A 128 -11.75 3.20 0.22
C ILE A 128 -12.06 4.66 -0.13
N LYS A 129 -12.78 5.37 0.74
CA LYS A 129 -13.07 6.81 0.52
C LYS A 129 -11.76 7.61 0.42
N ASN A 130 -10.75 7.24 1.19
CA ASN A 130 -9.44 7.87 1.16
C ASN A 130 -8.55 7.45 -0.02
N ILE A 131 -8.94 6.48 -0.84
CA ILE A 131 -8.15 6.06 -2.03
C ILE A 131 -7.87 7.24 -2.96
N ASN A 132 -8.84 8.12 -3.15
CA ASN A 132 -8.65 9.31 -3.99
C ASN A 132 -7.62 10.26 -3.39
N PHE A 133 -7.66 10.47 -2.07
CA PHE A 133 -6.66 11.28 -1.36
C PHE A 133 -5.25 10.69 -1.50
N PHE A 134 -5.09 9.39 -1.25
CA PHE A 134 -3.78 8.73 -1.41
C PHE A 134 -3.31 8.71 -2.85
N PHE A 135 -4.22 8.58 -3.81
CA PHE A 135 -3.89 8.65 -5.23
C PHE A 135 -3.43 10.05 -5.63
N ASN A 136 -4.12 11.10 -5.18
CA ASN A 136 -3.72 12.48 -5.45
C ASN A 136 -2.38 12.81 -4.79
N LYS A 137 -2.16 12.36 -3.54
CA LYS A 137 -0.86 12.47 -2.86
C LYS A 137 0.24 11.74 -3.63
N PHE A 138 -0.04 10.54 -4.15
CA PHE A 138 0.88 9.78 -4.99
C PHE A 138 1.29 10.56 -6.26
N LEU A 139 0.32 11.14 -6.98
CA LEU A 139 0.59 11.96 -8.17
C LEU A 139 1.36 13.24 -7.83
N PHE A 140 0.98 13.90 -6.75
CA PHE A 140 1.63 15.13 -6.30
C PHE A 140 3.09 14.90 -5.89
N GLU A 141 3.40 13.81 -5.19
CA GLU A 141 4.78 13.44 -4.89
C GLU A 141 5.60 13.18 -6.16
N ARG A 142 5.01 12.56 -7.19
CA ARG A 142 5.69 12.33 -8.47
C ARG A 142 5.95 13.64 -9.21
N TYR A 143 5.01 14.56 -9.19
CA TYR A 143 5.20 15.90 -9.72
C TYR A 143 6.34 16.64 -9.01
N LEU A 144 6.33 16.70 -7.68
CA LEU A 144 7.32 17.44 -6.90
C LEU A 144 8.75 16.88 -7.02
N TYR A 145 8.90 15.57 -7.01
CA TYR A 145 10.22 14.93 -6.89
C TYR A 145 10.77 14.39 -8.21
N GLY A 146 9.98 14.35 -9.29
CA GLY A 146 10.41 13.88 -10.61
C GLY A 146 11.09 12.50 -10.58
N ILE A 147 10.55 11.55 -9.80
CA ILE A 147 11.19 10.25 -9.52
C ILE A 147 11.26 9.43 -10.80
N LYS A 148 12.46 9.02 -11.18
CA LYS A 148 12.70 8.16 -12.35
C LYS A 148 12.86 6.70 -11.93
N TYR A 149 12.25 5.80 -12.69
CA TYR A 149 12.37 4.35 -12.52
C TYR A 149 13.05 3.72 -13.74
N ILE A 150 13.59 2.52 -13.58
CA ILE A 150 14.27 1.79 -14.67
C ILE A 150 13.26 1.34 -15.73
N ARG A 151 12.04 0.97 -15.33
CA ARG A 151 11.01 0.47 -16.23
C ARG A 151 10.18 1.61 -16.80
N ALA A 152 10.05 1.67 -18.12
CA ALA A 152 9.16 2.60 -18.81
C ALA A 152 7.88 1.89 -19.28
N ARG A 153 6.78 2.63 -19.37
CA ARG A 153 5.49 2.15 -19.87
C ARG A 153 4.73 3.26 -20.56
N THR A 154 4.11 2.93 -21.70
CA THR A 154 3.24 3.84 -22.42
C THR A 154 1.77 3.64 -22.03
N ILE A 155 1.06 4.72 -21.75
CA ILE A 155 -0.37 4.76 -21.45
C ILE A 155 -1.08 5.42 -22.64
N PHE A 156 -2.07 4.77 -23.21
CA PHE A 156 -2.86 5.32 -24.32
C PHE A 156 -3.92 6.28 -23.81
N GLY A 157 -3.86 7.53 -24.27
CA GLY A 157 -4.77 8.62 -23.89
C GLY A 157 -4.47 9.20 -22.50
N TYR A 158 -5.24 10.22 -22.11
CA TYR A 158 -5.10 10.95 -20.84
C TYR A 158 -5.75 10.16 -19.67
N LYS A 159 -5.18 9.00 -19.31
CA LYS A 159 -5.74 8.12 -18.29
C LYS A 159 -4.85 8.02 -17.06
N LEU A 160 -4.84 9.05 -16.22
CA LEU A 160 -4.04 9.11 -14.98
C LEU A 160 -4.28 7.92 -14.04
N LYS A 161 -5.51 7.37 -14.01
CA LYS A 161 -5.87 6.19 -13.21
C LYS A 161 -5.05 4.94 -13.55
N ASN A 162 -4.40 4.91 -14.73
CA ASN A 162 -3.60 3.80 -15.20
C ASN A 162 -2.11 3.93 -14.86
N ILE A 163 -1.69 4.98 -14.16
CA ILE A 163 -0.31 5.16 -13.71
C ILE A 163 0.12 4.02 -12.80
N LYS A 164 1.25 3.39 -13.12
CA LYS A 164 1.90 2.37 -12.28
C LYS A 164 2.95 3.00 -11.37
N ARG A 165 3.05 2.44 -10.16
CA ARG A 165 3.91 3.00 -9.11
C ARG A 165 5.40 2.93 -9.44
N PHE A 166 5.88 1.79 -9.90
CA PHE A 166 7.32 1.55 -10.08
C PHE A 166 7.77 1.64 -11.55
N HIS A 167 7.10 2.49 -12.34
CA HIS A 167 7.38 2.71 -13.74
C HIS A 167 7.42 4.21 -14.05
N ASN A 168 8.20 4.59 -15.08
CA ASN A 168 8.00 5.84 -15.77
C ASN A 168 6.80 5.66 -16.70
N ASN A 169 5.81 6.54 -16.61
CA ASN A 169 4.59 6.40 -17.39
C ASN A 169 4.53 7.51 -18.44
N ASP A 170 4.76 7.16 -19.69
CA ASP A 170 4.64 8.07 -20.82
C ASP A 170 3.24 7.98 -21.42
N PHE A 171 2.69 9.08 -21.87
CA PHE A 171 1.32 9.16 -22.39
C PHE A 171 1.32 9.37 -23.88
N LEU A 172 0.67 8.45 -24.63
CA LEU A 172 0.45 8.60 -26.06
C LEU A 172 -0.91 9.26 -26.31
N ILE A 173 -0.89 10.55 -26.68
CA ILE A 173 -2.10 11.36 -26.95
C ILE A 173 -2.00 11.91 -28.36
N LYS A 174 -2.97 11.61 -29.22
CA LYS A 174 -3.02 12.08 -30.62
C LYS A 174 -1.68 11.87 -31.37
N ASN A 175 -1.11 10.66 -31.25
CA ASN A 175 0.18 10.25 -31.84
C ASN A 175 1.41 11.05 -31.38
N LYS A 176 1.30 11.81 -30.28
CA LYS A 176 2.44 12.45 -29.60
C LYS A 176 2.68 11.79 -28.25
N ILE A 177 3.95 11.62 -27.91
CA ILE A 177 4.36 11.08 -26.61
C ILE A 177 4.63 12.25 -25.67
N PHE A 178 3.94 12.25 -24.53
CA PHE A 178 4.15 13.20 -23.44
C PHE A 178 4.74 12.48 -22.24
N ASN A 179 5.75 13.07 -21.64
CA ASN A 179 6.33 12.55 -20.41
C ASN A 179 5.37 12.71 -19.24
N GLU A 180 5.50 11.83 -18.24
CA GLU A 180 4.69 11.92 -17.01
C GLU A 180 4.79 13.30 -16.34
N THR A 181 5.99 13.89 -16.31
CA THR A 181 6.22 15.22 -15.71
C THR A 181 5.44 16.32 -16.41
N GLU A 182 5.34 16.31 -17.74
CA GLU A 182 4.56 17.27 -18.52
C GLU A 182 3.07 17.17 -18.22
N ILE A 183 2.55 15.94 -18.17
CA ILE A 183 1.13 15.71 -17.85
C ILE A 183 0.80 16.11 -16.41
N LEU A 184 1.71 15.87 -15.47
CA LEU A 184 1.50 16.24 -14.07
C LEU A 184 1.65 17.75 -13.83
N SER A 185 2.57 18.44 -14.57
CA SER A 185 2.65 19.90 -14.51
C SER A 185 1.37 20.54 -15.04
N ASP A 186 0.86 20.08 -16.17
CA ASP A 186 -0.43 20.54 -16.70
C ASP A 186 -1.59 20.38 -15.70
N LEU A 187 -1.55 19.29 -14.94
CA LEU A 187 -2.56 19.00 -13.94
C LEU A 187 -2.50 19.93 -12.74
N PHE A 188 -1.30 20.14 -12.19
CA PHE A 188 -1.12 20.85 -10.92
C PHE A 188 -0.92 22.36 -11.11
N ASP A 189 -0.25 22.79 -12.18
CA ASP A 189 0.00 24.20 -12.46
C ASP A 189 -1.25 24.89 -13.03
N ASN A 190 -1.97 24.23 -13.94
CA ASN A 190 -3.17 24.78 -14.59
C ASN A 190 -4.46 24.60 -13.76
N LYS A 191 -4.37 24.20 -12.47
CA LYS A 191 -5.51 24.01 -11.56
C LYS A 191 -6.67 23.18 -12.15
N ARG A 192 -6.38 22.26 -13.06
CA ARG A 192 -7.38 21.27 -13.48
C ARG A 192 -7.60 20.28 -12.33
N VAL A 193 -8.41 20.70 -11.37
CA VAL A 193 -8.75 19.94 -10.17
C VAL A 193 -9.42 18.64 -10.62
N LEU A 194 -8.74 17.52 -10.37
CA LEU A 194 -9.34 16.19 -10.51
C LEU A 194 -10.08 15.86 -9.19
N TRP A 195 -11.35 16.07 -9.20
CA TRP A 195 -12.26 15.49 -8.20
C TRP A 195 -12.83 14.16 -8.68
#